data_22e96a2bfa4d3b19375baa68df5e5d1a
#
_entry.id   22e96a2bfa4d3b19375baa68df5e5d1a
#
_cell.length_a   1.000
_cell.length_b   1.000
_cell.length_c   1.000
_cell.angle_alpha   90.00
_cell.angle_beta   90.00
_cell.angle_gamma   90.00
#
_symmetry.space_group_name_H-M   'P 1'
#
loop_
_entity.id
_entity.type
_entity.pdbx_description
1 polymer ?
#
loop_
_entity_poly.entity_id
_entity_poly.type
_entity_poly.pdbx_seq_one_letter_code
_entity_poly.pdbx_strand_id
1 'polypeptide(L)' 'MKVVVKKKSNETPLSIHTEFIKLEAAMKLSGAVETGGDAKLIIQEGRVSVNGETCTMRGKKMRPGDRCSIDDELELVVV' A
#
# COMPACT_ATOMS: atom_id res chain seq x y z
N MET A 1 14.21 -6.69 -8.38
CA MET A 1 14.13 -5.98 -8.34
C MET A 1 14.42 -5.16 -7.89
N LYS A 2 14.57 -5.00 -7.66
CA LYS A 2 14.63 -4.25 -7.15
C LYS A 2 14.68 -3.19 -7.09
N VAL A 3 14.48 -2.82 -7.13
CA VAL A 3 14.41 -1.87 -7.19
C VAL A 3 14.63 -0.90 -6.72
N VAL A 4 14.82 -0.55 -6.67
CA VAL A 4 15.03 0.29 -6.33
C VAL A 4 14.66 1.23 -5.82
N VAL A 5 14.71 1.42 -5.46
CA VAL A 5 14.17 2.22 -4.98
C VAL A 5 14.41 3.37 -4.50
N LYS A 6 14.25 4.10 -4.53
CA LYS A 6 14.47 5.10 -4.17
C LYS A 6 13.85 5.82 -3.36
N LYS A 7 13.67 6.05 -2.65
CA LYS A 7 13.51 6.65 -1.77
C LYS A 7 12.43 7.55 -1.71
N LYS A 8 12.31 8.66 -1.40
CA LYS A 8 11.15 9.44 -1.38
C LYS A 8 10.57 9.55 -2.72
N SER A 9 11.29 9.26 -3.69
CA SER A 9 10.78 9.23 -5.03
C SER A 9 9.90 8.01 -5.26
N ASN A 10 9.84 7.09 -4.29
CA ASN A 10 8.98 5.91 -4.39
C ASN A 10 7.56 6.17 -3.93
N GLU A 11 7.26 7.38 -3.52
CA GLU A 11 5.92 7.74 -3.13
C GLU A 11 5.00 7.75 -4.33
N THR A 12 3.93 6.98 -4.28
CA THR A 12 2.95 6.92 -5.35
C THR A 12 1.63 7.46 -4.84
N PRO A 13 1.16 8.58 -5.37
CA PRO A 13 -0.14 9.11 -4.93
C PRO A 13 -1.28 8.29 -5.51
N LEU A 14 -2.28 8.01 -4.69
CA LEU A 14 -3.48 7.32 -5.10
C LEU A 14 -4.66 8.24 -4.91
N SER A 15 -5.25 8.67 -6.01
CA SER A 15 -6.41 9.54 -5.96
C SER A 15 -7.67 8.69 -5.85
N ILE A 16 -8.49 8.95 -4.85
CA ILE A 16 -9.73 8.20 -4.68
C ILE A 16 -10.91 9.17 -4.68
N HIS A 17 -12.07 8.64 -5.03
CA HIS A 17 -13.30 9.42 -5.07
C HIS A 17 -14.26 9.02 -3.96
N THR A 18 -13.83 8.12 -3.07
CA THR A 18 -14.62 7.62 -1.97
C THR A 18 -14.00 8.11 -0.68
N GLU A 19 -14.71 7.87 0.44
CA GLU A 19 -14.19 8.27 1.75
C GLU A 19 -12.92 7.53 2.12
N PHE A 20 -12.79 6.30 1.66
CA PHE A 20 -11.64 5.47 1.98
C PHE A 20 -11.44 4.44 0.88
N ILE A 21 -10.28 3.80 0.92
CA ILE A 21 -9.99 2.67 0.07
C ILE A 21 -9.39 1.59 0.97
N LYS A 22 -9.75 0.34 0.73
CA LYS A 22 -9.17 -0.75 1.51
C LYS A 22 -7.74 -0.99 1.10
N LEU A 23 -6.91 -1.43 2.05
CA LEU A 23 -5.49 -1.63 1.81
C LEU A 23 -5.23 -2.52 0.60
N GLU A 24 -5.91 -3.68 0.51
CA GLU A 24 -5.69 -4.57 -0.63
C GLU A 24 -6.06 -3.90 -1.94
N ALA A 25 -7.12 -3.10 -1.94
CA ALA A 25 -7.53 -2.40 -3.14
C ALA A 25 -6.53 -1.33 -3.53
N ALA A 26 -5.98 -0.65 -2.54
CA ALA A 26 -4.96 0.37 -2.79
C ALA A 26 -3.73 -0.23 -3.43
N MET A 27 -3.32 -1.40 -2.95
CA MET A 27 -2.15 -2.09 -3.50
C MET A 27 -2.38 -2.51 -4.95
N LYS A 28 -3.59 -2.98 -5.26
CA LYS A 28 -3.92 -3.35 -6.64
C LYS A 28 -3.99 -2.12 -7.53
N LEU A 29 -4.66 -1.09 -7.08
CA LEU A 29 -4.86 0.11 -7.87
C LEU A 29 -3.53 0.78 -8.22
N SER A 30 -2.58 0.74 -7.29
CA SER A 30 -1.28 1.35 -7.51
C SER A 30 -0.37 0.53 -8.43
N GLY A 31 -0.74 -0.72 -8.69
CA GLY A 31 0.11 -1.62 -9.46
C GLY A 31 1.17 -2.31 -8.63
N ALA A 32 1.15 -2.13 -7.30
CA ALA A 32 2.11 -2.80 -6.43
C ALA A 32 1.94 -4.31 -6.47
N VAL A 33 0.70 -4.76 -6.66
CA VAL A 33 0.40 -6.17 -6.85
C VAL A 33 -0.57 -6.29 -8.00
N GLU A 34 -0.65 -7.46 -8.61
CA GLU A 34 -1.52 -7.66 -9.76
C GLU A 34 -2.89 -8.20 -9.38
N THR A 35 -2.96 -8.95 -8.30
CA THR A 35 -4.21 -9.60 -7.90
C THR A 35 -4.48 -9.40 -6.42
N GLY A 36 -5.74 -9.63 -6.02
CA GLY A 36 -6.09 -9.58 -4.60
C GLY A 36 -5.42 -10.68 -3.81
N GLY A 37 -5.17 -11.83 -4.44
CA GLY A 37 -4.47 -12.92 -3.78
C GLY A 37 -3.03 -12.56 -3.44
N ASP A 38 -2.37 -11.83 -4.35
CA ASP A 38 -1.01 -11.37 -4.10
C ASP A 38 -1.00 -10.37 -2.96
N ALA A 39 -1.97 -9.46 -2.94
CA ALA A 39 -2.07 -8.48 -1.87
C ALA A 39 -2.28 -9.18 -0.53
N LYS A 40 -3.18 -10.15 -0.50
CA LYS A 40 -3.46 -10.88 0.73
C LYS A 40 -2.20 -11.54 1.27
N LEU A 41 -1.44 -12.20 0.40
CA LEU A 41 -0.24 -12.90 0.82
C LEU A 41 0.78 -11.95 1.42
N ILE A 42 1.06 -10.86 0.73
CA ILE A 42 2.05 -9.88 1.17
C ILE A 42 1.64 -9.25 2.50
N ILE A 43 0.36 -8.91 2.63
CA ILE A 43 -0.15 -8.30 3.85
C ILE A 43 -0.03 -9.27 5.01
N GLN A 44 -0.41 -10.53 4.79
CA GLN A 44 -0.39 -11.53 5.86
C GLN A 44 1.03 -11.90 6.27
N GLU A 45 1.99 -11.71 5.39
CA GLU A 45 3.39 -11.96 5.72
C GLU A 45 4.01 -10.84 6.56
N GLY A 46 3.26 -9.77 6.82
CA GLY A 46 3.77 -8.68 7.64
C GLY A 46 4.70 -7.74 6.88
N ARG A 47 4.63 -7.74 5.56
CA ARG A 47 5.51 -6.91 4.73
C ARG A 47 4.96 -5.53 4.47
N VAL A 48 3.76 -5.25 4.97
CA VAL A 48 3.10 -3.97 4.72
C VAL A 48 2.90 -3.22 6.02
N SER A 49 3.20 -1.93 6.02
CA SER A 49 2.89 -1.09 7.17
C SER A 49 2.01 0.06 6.72
N VAL A 50 1.16 0.52 7.63
CA VAL A 50 0.28 1.65 7.39
C VAL A 50 0.60 2.70 8.43
N ASN A 51 0.96 3.89 7.96
CA ASN A 51 1.33 4.99 8.84
C ASN A 51 2.42 4.58 9.84
N GLY A 52 3.35 3.75 9.38
CA GLY A 52 4.49 3.35 10.20
C GLY A 52 4.30 2.11 11.05
N GLU A 53 3.11 1.51 11.01
CA GLU A 53 2.83 0.30 11.80
C GLU A 53 2.53 -0.88 10.91
N THR A 54 3.13 -2.03 11.21
CA THR A 54 2.87 -3.24 10.44
C THR A 54 1.37 -3.55 10.48
N CYS A 55 0.80 -3.81 9.32
CA CYS A 55 -0.62 -4.08 9.20
C CYS A 55 -0.83 -5.41 8.48
N THR A 56 -1.58 -6.31 9.11
CA THR A 56 -1.89 -7.61 8.50
C THR A 56 -3.36 -7.73 8.14
N MET A 57 -4.08 -6.61 8.15
CA MET A 57 -5.52 -6.57 7.83
C MET A 57 -5.72 -6.07 6.41
N ARG A 58 -6.16 -6.96 5.51
CA ARG A 58 -6.41 -6.57 4.12
C ARG A 58 -7.48 -5.51 3.98
N GLY A 59 -8.42 -5.54 4.90
CA GLY A 59 -9.54 -4.61 4.84
C GLY A 59 -9.32 -3.30 5.57
N LYS A 60 -8.07 -3.03 5.94
CA LYS A 60 -7.75 -1.77 6.61
C LYS A 60 -8.20 -0.61 5.74
N LYS A 61 -9.02 0.28 6.30
CA LYS A 61 -9.51 1.45 5.58
C LYS A 61 -8.47 2.54 5.59
N MET A 62 -8.14 3.04 4.40
CA MET A 62 -7.17 4.13 4.25
C MET A 62 -7.90 5.34 3.69
N ARG A 63 -7.69 6.47 4.31
CA ARG A 63 -8.32 7.73 3.92
C ARG A 63 -7.26 8.68 3.39
N PRO A 64 -7.69 9.75 2.71
CA PRO A 64 -6.71 10.75 2.23
C PRO A 64 -5.78 11.17 3.36
N GLY A 65 -4.49 11.13 3.10
CA GLY A 65 -3.47 11.41 4.09
C GLY A 65 -2.82 10.17 4.66
N ASP A 66 -3.44 9.00 4.50
CA ASP A 66 -2.85 7.77 5.00
C ASP A 66 -1.80 7.26 4.03
N ARG A 67 -0.79 6.60 4.59
CA ARG A 67 0.32 6.07 3.82
C ARG A 67 0.49 4.60 4.12
N CYS A 68 0.91 3.84 3.10
CA CYS A 68 1.28 2.46 3.35
C CYS A 68 2.62 2.20 2.67
N SER A 69 3.44 1.37 3.32
CA SER A 69 4.74 0.98 2.78
C SER A 69 4.76 -0.52 2.57
N ILE A 70 5.40 -0.95 1.48
CA ILE A 70 5.56 -2.35 1.17
C ILE A 70 7.04 -2.63 1.15
N ASP A 71 7.50 -3.51 2.04
CA ASP A 71 8.92 -3.90 2.16
C ASP A 71 9.84 -2.69 2.38
N ASP A 72 9.29 -1.59 2.92
CA ASP A 72 10.04 -0.35 3.14
C ASP A 72 10.65 0.22 1.87
N GLU A 73 10.15 -0.18 0.72
CA GLU A 73 10.67 0.28 -0.57
C GLU A 73 9.68 1.12 -1.35
N LEU A 74 8.42 0.71 -1.34
CA LEU A 74 7.38 1.38 -2.09
C LEU A 74 6.40 2.00 -1.11
N GLU A 75 6.11 3.28 -1.31
CA GLU A 75 5.16 3.96 -0.44
C GLU A 75 3.98 4.48 -1.25
N LEU A 76 2.78 4.22 -0.75
CA LEU A 76 1.54 4.69 -1.36
C LEU A 76 0.92 5.74 -0.45
N VAL A 77 0.48 6.83 -1.04
CA VAL A 77 -0.16 7.92 -0.31
C VAL A 77 -1.54 8.14 -0.87
N VAL A 78 -2.55 8.04 -0.03
CA VAL A 78 -3.93 8.27 -0.47
C VAL A 78 -4.16 9.79 -0.48
N VAL A 79 -4.66 10.29 -1.60
CA VAL A 79 -4.88 11.73 -1.76
C VAL A 79 -6.30 12.03 -2.19
#